data_c162ec047c6a95320121543de770c292
#
_entry.id   c162ec047c6a95320121543de770c292
#
_cell.length_a   1.000
_cell.length_b   1.000
_cell.length_c   1.000
_cell.angle_alpha   90.00
_cell.angle_beta   90.00
_cell.angle_gamma   90.00
#
_symmetry.space_group_name_H-M   'P 1'
#
loop_
_entity.id
_entity.type
_entity.pdbx_description
1 polymer ?
#
loop_
_entity_poly.entity_id
_entity_poly.type
_entity_poly.pdbx_seq_one_letter_code
_entity_poly.pdbx_strand_id
1 'polypeptide(L)'
;MKYVGMIKTVILLLAIAVESVYAVEPPAPILPVPSENQLAWHEMETNAFIHFTINTFTGREWGYGDESPTLFNPTALNVDQWISTLKETGFKGVILTCKHHDGFCLWPSKYTEHSIKNSPYKNGKGNIVKEVSDACQKYNLKFGVYLSPWDRNHKDYGKPAYITYYRNQLKELFTDYGPVFEMWFDGANGGDGYYGGARETRKIDSRTYYDWPTTLNLIRSIQPQVLFFSDSGPDIRWVGNEKGCVGETNWNTLTPDTLYPGKPGIGNLLNTGSIDGTKWIPAEVDVSIRPGWFYHSEEDVLVKTPEQLFNIYLTSVGRGAVLLLNVPPDRRGLIHENDVKSLQGFKQLLDSVFANNLAEGASVKASGYRGKSKKYAPKNLTDENKETYWATDDKEHSGWFEIDFGKPQTVSYVLLQEYIKLG
;
A
#
# COMPACT_ATOMS: atom_id res chain seq x y z
N MET A 1 -10.14 -0.89 98.66
CA MET A 1 -8.88 -0.88 97.89
C MET A 1 -9.15 -1.28 96.46
N LYS A 2 -9.15 -0.36 95.54
CA LYS A 2 -9.40 -0.59 94.11
C LYS A 2 -8.14 -0.20 93.35
N TYR A 3 -7.56 -1.17 92.65
CA TYR A 3 -6.48 -0.94 91.70
C TYR A 3 -7.08 -0.47 90.36
N VAL A 4 -6.69 0.68 89.89
CA VAL A 4 -6.99 1.17 88.56
C VAL A 4 -5.75 0.90 87.69
N GLY A 5 -5.86 -0.03 86.76
CA GLY A 5 -4.83 -0.32 85.81
C GLY A 5 -4.93 0.65 84.61
N MET A 6 -3.88 1.39 84.35
CA MET A 6 -3.75 2.27 83.22
C MET A 6 -3.23 1.50 82.05
N ILE A 7 -4.10 1.26 81.02
CA ILE A 7 -3.69 0.68 79.73
C ILE A 7 -3.11 1.83 78.89
N LYS A 8 -1.81 1.78 78.60
CA LYS A 8 -1.16 2.67 77.64
C LYS A 8 -1.33 2.06 76.27
N THR A 9 -2.22 2.63 75.42
CA THR A 9 -2.35 2.29 74.02
C THR A 9 -1.22 2.96 73.24
N VAL A 10 -0.27 2.16 72.75
CA VAL A 10 0.74 2.62 71.79
C VAL A 10 0.13 2.61 70.37
N ILE A 11 -0.17 3.75 69.82
CA ILE A 11 -0.56 3.91 68.42
C ILE A 11 0.72 3.90 67.58
N LEU A 12 0.99 2.81 66.92
CA LEU A 12 2.05 2.69 65.93
C LEU A 12 1.56 3.30 64.62
N LEU A 13 1.92 4.52 64.30
CA LEU A 13 1.70 5.15 63.01
C LEU A 13 2.66 4.50 61.98
N LEU A 14 2.19 3.53 61.23
CA LEU A 14 2.85 3.08 60.00
C LEU A 14 2.64 4.17 58.95
N ALA A 15 3.63 4.98 58.69
CA ALA A 15 3.69 5.83 57.50
C ALA A 15 4.00 4.92 56.29
N ILE A 16 2.96 4.50 55.58
CA ILE A 16 3.12 3.90 54.24
C ILE A 16 3.47 5.05 53.31
N ALA A 17 4.77 5.21 53.02
CA ALA A 17 5.20 6.03 51.88
C ALA A 17 4.69 5.36 50.63
N VAL A 18 3.54 5.78 50.12
CA VAL A 18 3.12 5.47 48.75
C VAL A 18 4.03 6.29 47.86
N GLU A 19 5.14 5.72 47.43
CA GLU A 19 5.85 6.25 46.28
C GLU A 19 4.86 6.15 45.11
N SER A 20 4.25 7.26 44.76
CA SER A 20 3.53 7.39 43.50
C SER A 20 4.54 7.17 42.39
N VAL A 21 4.64 5.95 41.89
CA VAL A 21 5.39 5.65 40.69
C VAL A 21 4.62 6.35 39.57
N TYR A 22 4.91 7.62 39.31
CA TYR A 22 4.44 8.29 38.14
C TYR A 22 4.99 7.50 36.95
N ALA A 23 4.08 6.89 36.15
CA ALA A 23 4.46 6.25 34.93
C ALA A 23 5.16 7.30 34.06
N VAL A 24 6.37 6.96 33.57
CA VAL A 24 7.09 7.86 32.64
C VAL A 24 6.29 7.97 31.37
N GLU A 25 5.86 9.17 31.03
CA GLU A 25 5.08 9.45 29.82
C GLU A 25 5.90 9.17 28.55
N PRO A 26 5.24 8.73 27.47
CA PRO A 26 5.91 8.57 26.18
C PRO A 26 6.46 9.89 25.65
N PRO A 27 7.38 9.87 24.68
CA PRO A 27 7.71 11.06 23.90
C PRO A 27 6.46 11.72 23.33
N ALA A 28 6.43 13.04 23.29
CA ALA A 28 5.33 13.75 22.64
C ALA A 28 5.34 13.43 21.14
N PRO A 29 4.17 13.17 20.51
CA PRO A 29 4.10 12.96 19.07
C PRO A 29 4.62 14.15 18.27
N ILE A 30 5.37 13.89 17.22
CA ILE A 30 5.79 14.89 16.24
C ILE A 30 4.77 14.85 15.09
N LEU A 31 3.96 15.90 14.97
CA LEU A 31 2.91 15.95 13.94
C LEU A 31 3.48 16.24 12.55
N PRO A 32 2.85 15.68 11.50
CA PRO A 32 1.66 14.83 11.51
C PRO A 32 1.99 13.37 11.81
N VAL A 33 1.07 12.67 12.48
CA VAL A 33 1.15 11.23 12.73
C VAL A 33 0.26 10.44 11.75
N PRO A 34 0.60 9.17 11.45
CA PRO A 34 -0.26 8.30 10.65
C PRO A 34 -1.57 7.96 11.36
N SER A 35 -2.63 7.73 10.59
CA SER A 35 -3.84 7.07 11.08
C SER A 35 -3.60 5.57 11.29
N GLU A 36 -4.47 4.92 12.08
CA GLU A 36 -4.39 3.46 12.29
C GLU A 36 -4.47 2.67 10.98
N ASN A 37 -5.28 3.11 10.03
CA ASN A 37 -5.39 2.46 8.72
C ASN A 37 -4.12 2.62 7.89
N GLN A 38 -3.49 3.79 7.94
CA GLN A 38 -2.21 4.02 7.26
C GLN A 38 -1.09 3.21 7.88
N LEU A 39 -1.05 3.06 9.22
CA LEU A 39 -0.11 2.17 9.89
C LEU A 39 -0.29 0.72 9.46
N ALA A 40 -1.54 0.22 9.49
CA ALA A 40 -1.85 -1.14 9.09
C ALA A 40 -1.50 -1.41 7.61
N TRP A 41 -1.68 -0.43 6.74
CA TRP A 41 -1.27 -0.49 5.35
C TRP A 41 0.26 -0.47 5.19
N HIS A 42 0.94 0.40 5.90
CA HIS A 42 2.41 0.52 5.85
C HIS A 42 3.10 -0.77 6.33
N GLU A 43 2.53 -1.45 7.33
CA GLU A 43 3.01 -2.74 7.83
C GLU A 43 2.84 -3.89 6.83
N MET A 44 2.04 -3.71 5.77
CA MET A 44 1.91 -4.72 4.72
C MET A 44 3.21 -4.86 3.90
N GLU A 45 4.00 -3.81 3.78
CA GLU A 45 5.28 -3.73 3.06
C GLU A 45 5.17 -4.03 1.56
N THR A 46 4.48 -5.11 1.18
CA THR A 46 4.38 -5.57 -0.22
C THR A 46 2.96 -5.95 -0.59
N ASN A 47 2.44 -5.28 -1.63
CA ASN A 47 1.16 -5.58 -2.27
C ASN A 47 1.38 -5.91 -3.74
N ALA A 48 0.48 -6.67 -4.33
CA ALA A 48 0.49 -7.00 -5.75
C ALA A 48 -0.49 -6.13 -6.53
N PHE A 49 -0.09 -5.68 -7.71
CA PHE A 49 -0.97 -5.09 -8.70
C PHE A 49 -1.27 -6.13 -9.78
N ILE A 50 -2.51 -6.21 -10.24
CA ILE A 50 -2.91 -7.12 -11.33
C ILE A 50 -3.48 -6.29 -12.47
N HIS A 51 -2.73 -6.18 -13.55
CA HIS A 51 -3.20 -5.64 -14.83
C HIS A 51 -3.65 -6.79 -15.73
N PHE A 52 -4.96 -6.96 -15.83
CA PHE A 52 -5.57 -7.99 -16.67
C PHE A 52 -6.91 -7.47 -17.20
N THR A 53 -6.91 -6.85 -18.38
CA THR A 53 -8.11 -6.34 -19.05
C THR A 53 -8.11 -6.77 -20.51
N ILE A 54 -8.93 -6.14 -21.34
CA ILE A 54 -8.94 -6.37 -22.79
C ILE A 54 -7.57 -6.08 -23.43
N ASN A 55 -6.74 -5.24 -22.79
CA ASN A 55 -5.39 -4.90 -23.25
C ASN A 55 -4.46 -6.13 -23.31
N THR A 56 -4.60 -7.08 -22.39
CA THR A 56 -3.91 -8.37 -22.42
C THR A 56 -4.12 -9.11 -23.76
N PHE A 57 -5.28 -8.93 -24.39
CA PHE A 57 -5.66 -9.63 -25.63
C PHE A 57 -5.34 -8.84 -26.89
N THR A 58 -5.14 -7.52 -26.77
CA THR A 58 -4.82 -6.66 -27.91
C THR A 58 -3.33 -6.38 -28.06
N GLY A 59 -2.52 -6.70 -27.04
CA GLY A 59 -1.09 -6.39 -27.00
C GLY A 59 -0.82 -4.88 -26.93
N ARG A 60 -1.67 -4.14 -26.19
CA ARG A 60 -1.53 -2.69 -25.99
C ARG A 60 -1.46 -2.38 -24.52
N GLU A 61 -0.59 -1.44 -24.17
CA GLU A 61 -0.55 -0.88 -22.80
C GLU A 61 -1.77 0.01 -22.55
N TRP A 62 -2.15 0.80 -23.52
CA TRP A 62 -3.34 1.66 -23.48
C TRP A 62 -4.24 1.36 -24.68
N GLY A 63 -5.34 0.66 -24.45
CA GLY A 63 -6.36 0.46 -25.45
C GLY A 63 -6.98 1.79 -25.89
N TYR A 64 -7.51 1.85 -27.11
CA TYR A 64 -8.08 3.07 -27.67
C TYR A 64 -9.52 3.33 -27.20
N GLY A 65 -10.18 2.31 -26.64
CA GLY A 65 -11.56 2.34 -26.18
C GLY A 65 -12.58 1.86 -27.23
N ASP A 66 -12.13 1.38 -28.38
CA ASP A 66 -12.98 0.78 -29.41
C ASP A 66 -12.80 -0.74 -29.56
N GLU A 67 -12.04 -1.33 -28.65
CA GLU A 67 -11.81 -2.77 -28.61
C GLU A 67 -13.13 -3.52 -28.37
N SER A 68 -13.44 -4.51 -29.23
CA SER A 68 -14.64 -5.31 -29.03
C SER A 68 -14.53 -6.14 -27.74
N PRO A 69 -15.54 -6.13 -26.85
CA PRO A 69 -15.58 -7.00 -25.68
C PRO A 69 -15.37 -8.49 -26.00
N THR A 70 -15.65 -8.91 -27.25
CA THR A 70 -15.46 -10.29 -27.70
C THR A 70 -14.00 -10.73 -27.76
N LEU A 71 -13.05 -9.79 -27.74
CA LEU A 71 -11.60 -10.08 -27.66
C LEU A 71 -11.19 -10.61 -26.29
N PHE A 72 -11.94 -10.26 -25.23
CA PHE A 72 -11.66 -10.73 -23.89
C PHE A 72 -12.12 -12.18 -23.72
N ASN A 73 -11.20 -13.13 -23.94
CA ASN A 73 -11.51 -14.56 -23.94
C ASN A 73 -10.36 -15.40 -23.35
N PRO A 74 -10.11 -15.35 -22.05
CA PRO A 74 -9.12 -16.20 -21.41
C PRO A 74 -9.51 -17.68 -21.48
N THR A 75 -8.57 -18.54 -21.88
CA THR A 75 -8.84 -19.96 -22.15
C THR A 75 -8.76 -20.85 -20.91
N ALA A 76 -8.06 -20.41 -19.86
CA ALA A 76 -7.80 -21.20 -18.66
C ALA A 76 -7.74 -20.30 -17.39
N LEU A 77 -8.55 -19.23 -17.35
CA LEU A 77 -8.53 -18.28 -16.25
C LEU A 77 -8.69 -19.00 -14.91
N ASN A 78 -7.72 -18.76 -14.02
CA ASN A 78 -7.69 -19.34 -12.68
C ASN A 78 -7.24 -18.29 -11.66
N VAL A 79 -8.20 -17.57 -11.11
CA VAL A 79 -7.96 -16.56 -10.07
C VAL A 79 -7.39 -17.18 -8.79
N ASP A 80 -7.73 -18.41 -8.47
CA ASP A 80 -7.16 -19.14 -7.34
C ASP A 80 -5.63 -19.28 -7.48
N GLN A 81 -5.14 -19.56 -8.71
CA GLN A 81 -3.70 -19.62 -8.98
C GLN A 81 -3.04 -18.24 -8.77
N TRP A 82 -3.69 -17.15 -9.17
CA TRP A 82 -3.15 -15.81 -8.94
C TRP A 82 -2.93 -15.56 -7.45
N ILE A 83 -4.02 -15.70 -6.70
CA ILE A 83 -4.04 -15.31 -5.29
C ILE A 83 -3.23 -16.26 -4.42
N SER A 84 -3.25 -17.59 -4.69
CA SER A 84 -2.39 -18.53 -3.97
C SER A 84 -0.90 -18.27 -4.24
N THR A 85 -0.50 -18.03 -5.49
CA THR A 85 0.88 -17.67 -5.84
C THR A 85 1.35 -16.43 -5.09
N LEU A 86 0.54 -15.36 -5.09
CA LEU A 86 0.86 -14.12 -4.38
C LEU A 86 0.95 -14.32 -2.86
N LYS A 87 0.03 -15.10 -2.29
CA LYS A 87 0.07 -15.45 -0.87
C LYS A 87 1.33 -16.22 -0.49
N GLU A 88 1.67 -17.26 -1.25
CA GLU A 88 2.83 -18.11 -1.02
C GLU A 88 4.14 -17.34 -1.16
N THR A 89 4.16 -16.33 -2.00
CA THR A 89 5.33 -15.46 -2.22
C THR A 89 5.38 -14.21 -1.34
N GLY A 90 4.46 -14.12 -0.34
CA GLY A 90 4.59 -13.19 0.79
C GLY A 90 3.79 -11.89 0.67
N PHE A 91 3.06 -11.67 -0.41
CA PHE A 91 2.20 -10.48 -0.57
C PHE A 91 1.07 -10.46 0.46
N LYS A 92 0.65 -9.25 0.83
CA LYS A 92 -0.38 -9.01 1.87
C LYS A 92 -1.69 -8.50 1.31
N GLY A 93 -1.66 -7.81 0.17
CA GLY A 93 -2.81 -7.27 -0.53
C GLY A 93 -2.69 -7.42 -2.03
N VAL A 94 -3.82 -7.29 -2.72
CA VAL A 94 -3.93 -7.33 -4.18
C VAL A 94 -4.80 -6.18 -4.62
N ILE A 95 -4.32 -5.34 -5.53
CA ILE A 95 -5.09 -4.31 -6.20
C ILE A 95 -5.38 -4.79 -7.63
N LEU A 96 -6.65 -4.86 -8.00
CA LEU A 96 -7.07 -5.28 -9.32
C LEU A 96 -7.44 -4.06 -10.19
N THR A 97 -6.92 -4.00 -11.42
CA THR A 97 -7.41 -3.05 -12.42
C THR A 97 -8.81 -3.43 -12.88
N CYS A 98 -9.84 -3.00 -12.15
CA CYS A 98 -11.24 -3.32 -12.48
C CYS A 98 -11.66 -2.72 -13.84
N LYS A 99 -11.13 -1.54 -14.19
CA LYS A 99 -11.28 -0.87 -15.48
C LYS A 99 -10.06 0.00 -15.75
N HIS A 100 -9.33 -0.24 -16.84
CA HIS A 100 -8.22 0.59 -17.30
C HIS A 100 -8.72 1.71 -18.23
N HIS A 101 -7.81 2.47 -18.86
CA HIS A 101 -8.14 3.61 -19.74
C HIS A 101 -8.97 3.25 -20.97
N ASP A 102 -8.93 1.98 -21.41
CA ASP A 102 -9.78 1.47 -22.50
C ASP A 102 -11.27 1.47 -22.14
N GLY A 103 -11.63 1.59 -20.86
CA GLY A 103 -13.01 1.62 -20.38
C GLY A 103 -13.65 0.23 -20.22
N PHE A 104 -12.94 -0.87 -20.50
CA PHE A 104 -13.49 -2.23 -20.37
C PHE A 104 -13.60 -2.64 -18.89
N CYS A 105 -14.82 -2.97 -18.44
CA CYS A 105 -15.09 -3.36 -17.06
C CYS A 105 -14.97 -4.87 -16.87
N LEU A 106 -14.17 -5.32 -15.90
CA LEU A 106 -14.02 -6.72 -15.50
C LEU A 106 -15.21 -7.28 -14.69
N TRP A 107 -16.25 -6.49 -14.48
CA TRP A 107 -17.50 -6.87 -13.83
C TRP A 107 -18.68 -6.51 -14.74
N PRO A 108 -19.87 -7.13 -14.57
CA PRO A 108 -21.03 -6.85 -15.39
C PRO A 108 -21.69 -5.52 -14.96
N SER A 109 -20.97 -4.39 -15.12
CA SER A 109 -21.45 -3.07 -14.76
C SER A 109 -22.82 -2.77 -15.38
N LYS A 110 -23.72 -2.16 -14.59
CA LYS A 110 -25.05 -1.73 -15.04
C LYS A 110 -24.99 -0.47 -15.91
N TYR A 111 -23.83 0.20 -15.95
CA TYR A 111 -23.70 1.53 -16.54
C TYR A 111 -23.00 1.54 -17.90
N THR A 112 -22.45 0.42 -18.34
CA THR A 112 -21.80 0.29 -19.66
C THR A 112 -22.00 -1.08 -20.28
N GLU A 113 -22.07 -1.12 -21.60
CA GLU A 113 -22.01 -2.35 -22.37
C GLU A 113 -20.55 -2.79 -22.69
N HIS A 114 -19.57 -1.91 -22.49
CA HIS A 114 -18.15 -2.20 -22.67
C HIS A 114 -17.61 -2.92 -21.44
N SER A 115 -17.98 -4.19 -21.29
CA SER A 115 -17.67 -4.98 -20.11
C SER A 115 -17.69 -6.48 -20.38
N ILE A 116 -17.25 -7.24 -19.42
CA ILE A 116 -17.17 -8.70 -19.42
C ILE A 116 -18.52 -9.38 -19.74
N LYS A 117 -19.66 -8.72 -19.48
CA LYS A 117 -20.99 -9.28 -19.80
C LYS A 117 -21.21 -9.48 -21.30
N ASN A 118 -20.47 -8.77 -22.15
CA ASN A 118 -20.50 -8.90 -23.60
C ASN A 118 -19.29 -9.67 -24.17
N SER A 119 -18.50 -10.30 -23.31
CA SER A 119 -17.38 -11.17 -23.69
C SER A 119 -17.84 -12.63 -23.81
N PRO A 120 -17.11 -13.48 -24.55
CA PRO A 120 -17.36 -14.92 -24.57
C PRO A 120 -17.02 -15.61 -23.23
N TYR A 121 -16.25 -14.97 -22.37
CA TYR A 121 -15.87 -15.54 -21.08
C TYR A 121 -17.09 -15.92 -20.24
N LYS A 122 -17.20 -17.20 -19.87
CA LYS A 122 -18.36 -17.79 -19.16
C LYS A 122 -19.71 -17.43 -19.81
N ASN A 123 -19.73 -17.28 -21.14
CA ASN A 123 -20.94 -16.86 -21.90
C ASN A 123 -21.53 -15.52 -21.35
N GLY A 124 -20.68 -14.54 -21.08
CA GLY A 124 -21.08 -13.24 -20.53
C GLY A 124 -21.47 -13.22 -19.05
N LYS A 125 -21.31 -14.34 -18.33
CA LYS A 125 -21.63 -14.46 -16.90
C LYS A 125 -20.40 -14.33 -16.00
N GLY A 126 -19.25 -13.97 -16.57
CA GLY A 126 -18.02 -13.75 -15.79
C GLY A 126 -18.11 -12.52 -14.91
N ASN A 127 -17.39 -12.54 -13.77
CA ASN A 127 -17.21 -11.40 -12.89
C ASN A 127 -15.86 -11.54 -12.19
N ILE A 128 -14.78 -11.06 -12.84
CA ILE A 128 -13.42 -11.22 -12.32
C ILE A 128 -13.22 -10.44 -11.04
N VAL A 129 -13.85 -9.27 -10.90
CA VAL A 129 -13.78 -8.49 -9.66
C VAL A 129 -14.28 -9.32 -8.47
N LYS A 130 -15.41 -10.02 -8.64
CA LYS A 130 -15.94 -10.90 -7.60
C LYS A 130 -15.02 -12.11 -7.36
N GLU A 131 -14.53 -12.72 -8.42
CA GLU A 131 -13.64 -13.90 -8.32
C GLU A 131 -12.36 -13.55 -7.56
N VAL A 132 -11.75 -12.38 -7.82
CA VAL A 132 -10.55 -11.91 -7.12
C VAL A 132 -10.87 -11.56 -5.66
N SER A 133 -11.96 -10.84 -5.40
CA SER A 133 -12.37 -10.50 -4.04
C SER A 133 -12.60 -11.75 -3.18
N ASP A 134 -13.34 -12.75 -3.71
CA ASP A 134 -13.61 -14.02 -3.01
C ASP A 134 -12.31 -14.80 -2.75
N ALA A 135 -11.40 -14.84 -3.74
CA ALA A 135 -10.10 -15.50 -3.57
C ALA A 135 -9.23 -14.77 -2.54
N CYS A 136 -9.19 -13.43 -2.54
CA CYS A 136 -8.48 -12.67 -1.52
C CYS A 136 -9.00 -13.00 -0.11
N GLN A 137 -10.31 -13.07 0.06
CA GLN A 137 -10.91 -13.49 1.33
C GLN A 137 -10.50 -14.92 1.72
N LYS A 138 -10.56 -15.87 0.77
CA LYS A 138 -10.17 -17.28 0.98
C LYS A 138 -8.73 -17.43 1.45
N TYR A 139 -7.80 -16.68 0.85
CA TYR A 139 -6.37 -16.75 1.14
C TYR A 139 -5.89 -15.75 2.20
N ASN A 140 -6.82 -15.00 2.81
CA ASN A 140 -6.51 -13.95 3.79
C ASN A 140 -5.51 -12.91 3.24
N LEU A 141 -5.79 -12.40 2.04
CA LEU A 141 -5.18 -11.21 1.47
C LEU A 141 -6.16 -10.06 1.49
N LYS A 142 -5.67 -8.83 1.57
CA LYS A 142 -6.50 -7.64 1.43
C LYS A 142 -6.85 -7.42 -0.04
N PHE A 143 -8.07 -6.98 -0.32
CA PHE A 143 -8.55 -6.69 -1.67
C PHE A 143 -8.63 -5.17 -1.89
N GLY A 144 -8.00 -4.68 -2.94
CA GLY A 144 -8.04 -3.30 -3.40
C GLY A 144 -8.52 -3.21 -4.85
N VAL A 145 -8.93 -2.04 -5.25
CA VAL A 145 -9.47 -1.78 -6.59
C VAL A 145 -8.81 -0.58 -7.25
N TYR A 146 -8.57 -0.69 -8.55
CA TYR A 146 -8.21 0.40 -9.43
C TYR A 146 -9.37 0.64 -10.40
N LEU A 147 -9.81 1.87 -10.52
CA LEU A 147 -10.79 2.30 -11.52
C LEU A 147 -10.26 3.55 -12.22
N SER A 148 -9.80 3.41 -13.47
CA SER A 148 -9.28 4.55 -14.22
C SER A 148 -10.27 5.70 -14.27
N PRO A 149 -9.87 6.92 -13.87
CA PRO A 149 -10.69 8.10 -14.06
C PRO A 149 -10.81 8.50 -15.53
N TRP A 150 -9.77 8.22 -16.33
CA TRP A 150 -9.82 8.40 -17.77
C TRP A 150 -10.50 7.20 -18.43
N ASP A 151 -11.48 7.45 -19.30
CA ASP A 151 -12.24 6.42 -20.00
C ASP A 151 -12.33 6.78 -21.49
N ARG A 152 -11.54 6.10 -22.28
CA ARG A 152 -11.41 6.32 -23.73
C ARG A 152 -12.60 5.76 -24.53
N ASN A 153 -13.41 4.89 -23.93
CA ASN A 153 -14.62 4.36 -24.52
C ASN A 153 -15.82 5.31 -24.34
N HIS A 154 -15.97 5.94 -23.16
CA HIS A 154 -17.22 6.60 -22.78
C HIS A 154 -17.46 7.90 -23.55
N LYS A 155 -18.63 7.99 -24.23
CA LYS A 155 -19.03 9.15 -25.06
C LYS A 155 -19.07 10.49 -24.34
N ASP A 156 -19.26 10.49 -23.02
CA ASP A 156 -19.40 11.72 -22.22
C ASP A 156 -18.14 12.03 -21.39
N TYR A 157 -17.03 11.31 -21.58
CA TYR A 157 -15.76 11.70 -20.94
C TYR A 157 -15.43 13.17 -21.31
N GLY A 158 -14.98 13.95 -20.34
CA GLY A 158 -14.78 15.39 -20.48
C GLY A 158 -16.04 16.25 -20.27
N LYS A 159 -17.21 15.64 -20.05
CA LYS A 159 -18.47 16.35 -19.74
C LYS A 159 -18.95 16.01 -18.31
N PRO A 160 -19.80 16.86 -17.69
CA PRO A 160 -20.30 16.60 -16.32
C PRO A 160 -21.04 15.27 -16.15
N ALA A 161 -21.74 14.79 -17.19
CA ALA A 161 -22.47 13.52 -17.15
C ALA A 161 -21.55 12.31 -16.88
N TYR A 162 -20.29 12.37 -17.32
CA TYR A 162 -19.33 11.31 -17.05
C TYR A 162 -19.05 11.13 -15.56
N ILE A 163 -19.03 12.20 -14.78
CA ILE A 163 -18.73 12.12 -13.34
C ILE A 163 -19.81 11.32 -12.60
N THR A 164 -21.08 11.47 -13.01
CA THR A 164 -22.18 10.64 -12.48
C THR A 164 -21.97 9.17 -12.83
N TYR A 165 -21.62 8.87 -14.08
CA TYR A 165 -21.31 7.51 -14.52
C TYR A 165 -20.13 6.91 -13.72
N TYR A 166 -19.03 7.63 -13.58
CA TYR A 166 -17.85 7.20 -12.85
C TYR A 166 -18.16 6.91 -11.38
N ARG A 167 -18.91 7.81 -10.71
CA ARG A 167 -19.35 7.63 -9.33
C ARG A 167 -20.31 6.45 -9.15
N ASN A 168 -21.12 6.15 -10.15
CA ASN A 168 -22.00 4.98 -10.10
C ASN A 168 -21.19 3.68 -10.20
N GLN A 169 -20.15 3.62 -11.04
CA GLN A 169 -19.23 2.48 -11.08
C GLN A 169 -18.47 2.30 -9.77
N LEU A 170 -17.99 3.40 -9.14
CA LEU A 170 -17.40 3.35 -7.80
C LEU A 170 -18.38 2.78 -6.78
N LYS A 171 -19.65 3.19 -6.80
CA LYS A 171 -20.67 2.60 -5.91
C LYS A 171 -20.81 1.10 -6.10
N GLU A 172 -20.86 0.58 -7.35
CA GLU A 172 -20.89 -0.87 -7.60
C GLU A 172 -19.70 -1.56 -6.94
N LEU A 173 -18.48 -1.04 -7.15
CA LEU A 173 -17.27 -1.64 -6.61
C LEU A 173 -17.23 -1.65 -5.07
N PHE A 174 -17.72 -0.61 -4.43
CA PHE A 174 -17.67 -0.47 -2.98
C PHE A 174 -18.87 -1.08 -2.24
N THR A 175 -19.94 -1.46 -2.94
CA THR A 175 -21.12 -2.11 -2.33
C THR A 175 -21.18 -3.61 -2.56
N ASP A 176 -20.71 -4.09 -3.72
CA ASP A 176 -21.02 -5.44 -4.19
C ASP A 176 -19.87 -6.45 -3.99
N TYR A 177 -18.65 -5.99 -3.63
CA TYR A 177 -17.43 -6.82 -3.66
C TYR A 177 -16.70 -6.93 -2.31
N GLY A 178 -17.38 -6.63 -1.21
CA GLY A 178 -16.82 -6.74 0.14
C GLY A 178 -15.88 -5.58 0.52
N PRO A 179 -15.08 -5.74 1.58
CA PRO A 179 -14.23 -4.68 2.07
C PRO A 179 -13.04 -4.41 1.12
N VAL A 180 -12.84 -3.14 0.80
CA VAL A 180 -11.74 -2.64 -0.03
C VAL A 180 -10.76 -1.91 0.87
N PHE A 181 -9.48 -2.33 0.90
CA PHE A 181 -8.48 -1.68 1.73
C PHE A 181 -7.89 -0.43 1.09
N GLU A 182 -7.81 -0.42 -0.25
CA GLU A 182 -7.21 0.65 -1.04
C GLU A 182 -7.97 0.87 -2.34
N MET A 183 -8.25 2.15 -2.64
CA MET A 183 -8.72 2.62 -3.93
C MET A 183 -7.60 3.35 -4.65
N TRP A 184 -7.20 2.84 -5.79
CA TRP A 184 -6.11 3.36 -6.60
C TRP A 184 -6.64 4.25 -7.74
N PHE A 185 -6.33 5.55 -7.67
CA PHE A 185 -6.69 6.54 -8.69
C PHE A 185 -5.48 6.89 -9.54
N ASP A 186 -5.55 6.56 -10.83
CA ASP A 186 -4.52 6.89 -11.80
C ASP A 186 -4.50 8.40 -12.10
N GLY A 187 -3.31 8.97 -12.21
CA GLY A 187 -3.10 10.38 -12.57
C GLY A 187 -3.26 10.66 -14.07
N ALA A 188 -3.25 9.63 -14.92
CA ALA A 188 -3.45 9.80 -16.36
C ALA A 188 -4.86 10.30 -16.67
N ASN A 189 -4.95 11.35 -17.46
CA ASN A 189 -6.22 11.99 -17.77
C ASN A 189 -6.19 12.73 -19.11
N GLY A 190 -7.20 12.49 -19.93
CA GLY A 190 -7.36 13.14 -21.22
C GLY A 190 -6.36 12.70 -22.29
N GLY A 191 -6.74 12.85 -23.52
CA GLY A 191 -5.98 12.42 -24.67
C GLY A 191 -6.89 12.00 -25.80
N ASP A 192 -6.33 11.30 -26.78
CA ASP A 192 -7.08 10.69 -27.87
C ASP A 192 -7.88 9.47 -27.38
N GLY A 193 -8.98 9.17 -28.03
CA GLY A 193 -9.82 8.03 -27.68
C GLY A 193 -11.01 7.86 -28.61
N TYR A 194 -11.68 6.73 -28.48
CA TYR A 194 -12.88 6.39 -29.24
C TYR A 194 -14.07 7.29 -28.88
N TYR A 195 -14.29 7.51 -27.60
CA TYR A 195 -15.34 8.39 -27.03
C TYR A 195 -16.71 8.21 -27.68
N GLY A 196 -17.16 6.94 -27.77
CA GLY A 196 -18.45 6.60 -28.35
C GLY A 196 -18.55 6.82 -29.88
N GLY A 197 -17.43 6.79 -30.59
CA GLY A 197 -17.32 7.00 -32.04
C GLY A 197 -16.84 8.37 -32.46
N ALA A 198 -16.65 9.32 -31.55
CA ALA A 198 -16.16 10.66 -31.87
C ALA A 198 -14.71 10.66 -32.39
N ARG A 199 -13.87 9.71 -31.91
CA ARG A 199 -12.45 9.56 -32.33
C ARG A 199 -11.68 10.86 -32.32
N GLU A 200 -11.65 11.49 -31.17
CA GLU A 200 -11.07 12.83 -30.98
C GLU A 200 -10.11 12.86 -29.76
N THR A 201 -9.43 13.97 -29.57
CA THR A 201 -8.64 14.26 -28.37
C THR A 201 -9.46 15.11 -27.41
N ARG A 202 -9.59 14.64 -26.15
CA ARG A 202 -10.27 15.38 -25.09
C ARG A 202 -9.29 15.81 -24.02
N LYS A 203 -9.37 17.07 -23.63
CA LYS A 203 -8.60 17.67 -22.53
C LYS A 203 -9.55 18.05 -21.41
N ILE A 204 -9.09 17.89 -20.20
CA ILE A 204 -9.81 18.28 -18.99
C ILE A 204 -8.91 19.12 -18.07
N ASP A 205 -9.50 19.87 -17.18
CA ASP A 205 -8.76 20.43 -16.03
C ASP A 205 -8.80 19.40 -14.90
N SER A 206 -7.72 18.65 -14.71
CA SER A 206 -7.63 17.58 -13.73
C SER A 206 -7.79 18.03 -12.28
N ARG A 207 -7.61 19.33 -11.99
CA ARG A 207 -7.82 19.89 -10.65
C ARG A 207 -9.28 19.90 -10.25
N THR A 208 -10.18 20.13 -11.21
CA THR A 208 -11.61 20.42 -10.93
C THR A 208 -12.57 19.43 -11.56
N TYR A 209 -12.23 18.85 -12.71
CA TYR A 209 -13.14 18.02 -13.50
C TYR A 209 -13.74 16.84 -12.75
N TYR A 210 -12.93 16.09 -12.02
CA TYR A 210 -13.39 14.90 -11.32
C TYR A 210 -14.13 15.20 -10.01
N ASP A 211 -14.10 16.45 -9.52
CA ASP A 211 -14.66 16.85 -8.21
C ASP A 211 -14.27 15.81 -7.13
N TRP A 212 -12.95 15.66 -6.95
CA TRP A 212 -12.37 14.68 -6.03
C TRP A 212 -12.95 14.74 -4.62
N PRO A 213 -13.15 15.92 -4.01
CA PRO A 213 -13.70 15.99 -2.65
C PRO A 213 -15.07 15.27 -2.52
N THR A 214 -15.98 15.50 -3.46
CA THR A 214 -17.29 14.82 -3.47
C THR A 214 -17.15 13.33 -3.78
N THR A 215 -16.25 12.96 -4.69
CA THR A 215 -16.01 11.57 -5.09
C THR A 215 -15.42 10.76 -3.93
N LEU A 216 -14.41 11.30 -3.24
CA LEU A 216 -13.80 10.64 -2.07
C LEU A 216 -14.79 10.51 -0.90
N ASN A 217 -15.56 11.58 -0.61
CA ASN A 217 -16.57 11.55 0.44
C ASN A 217 -17.66 10.51 0.17
N LEU A 218 -18.07 10.35 -1.10
CA LEU A 218 -19.00 9.29 -1.49
C LEU A 218 -18.48 7.91 -1.11
N ILE A 219 -17.24 7.60 -1.44
CA ILE A 219 -16.62 6.29 -1.16
C ILE A 219 -16.48 6.10 0.35
N ARG A 220 -15.97 7.10 1.08
CA ARG A 220 -15.84 7.03 2.55
C ARG A 220 -17.18 6.86 3.27
N SER A 221 -18.28 7.38 2.69
CA SER A 221 -19.62 7.16 3.26
C SER A 221 -20.08 5.70 3.16
N ILE A 222 -19.53 4.94 2.21
CA ILE A 222 -19.82 3.51 2.02
C ILE A 222 -18.82 2.65 2.82
N GLN A 223 -17.53 2.95 2.70
CA GLN A 223 -16.45 2.23 3.40
C GLN A 223 -15.49 3.23 4.07
N PRO A 224 -15.71 3.60 5.34
CA PRO A 224 -14.91 4.61 6.04
C PRO A 224 -13.41 4.27 6.19
N GLN A 225 -13.06 2.98 6.14
CA GLN A 225 -11.71 2.48 6.37
C GLN A 225 -10.81 2.48 5.13
N VAL A 226 -11.36 2.75 3.94
CA VAL A 226 -10.60 2.71 2.70
C VAL A 226 -9.51 3.78 2.68
N LEU A 227 -8.35 3.42 2.16
CA LEU A 227 -7.27 4.37 1.85
C LEU A 227 -7.33 4.75 0.37
N PHE A 228 -7.04 6.01 0.09
CA PHE A 228 -7.00 6.54 -1.26
C PHE A 228 -5.58 6.80 -1.70
N PHE A 229 -5.17 6.12 -2.76
CA PHE A 229 -3.96 6.41 -3.51
C PHE A 229 -4.26 7.39 -4.64
N SER A 230 -3.40 8.37 -4.81
CA SER A 230 -3.24 9.16 -6.04
C SER A 230 -1.85 9.79 -6.07
N ASP A 231 -1.51 10.52 -7.14
CA ASP A 231 -0.24 11.24 -7.25
C ASP A 231 0.06 12.13 -6.03
N SER A 232 -0.97 12.62 -5.35
CA SER A 232 -0.81 13.58 -4.24
C SER A 232 -1.56 13.20 -2.95
N GLY A 233 -1.98 11.95 -2.83
CA GLY A 233 -2.78 11.49 -1.70
C GLY A 233 -4.29 11.47 -2.01
N PRO A 234 -5.16 11.58 -1.00
CA PRO A 234 -4.91 12.16 0.35
C PRO A 234 -4.29 11.23 1.39
N ASP A 235 -4.32 9.89 1.19
CA ASP A 235 -3.85 8.95 2.21
C ASP A 235 -2.51 8.31 1.85
N ILE A 236 -2.28 8.02 0.56
CA ILE A 236 -1.10 7.39 -0.01
C ILE A 236 -0.71 8.18 -1.26
N ARG A 237 0.57 8.45 -1.45
CA ARG A 237 1.06 9.14 -2.64
C ARG A 237 1.81 8.20 -3.58
N TRP A 238 1.71 8.47 -4.87
CA TRP A 238 2.62 7.92 -5.86
C TRP A 238 4.07 8.33 -5.58
N VAL A 239 5.01 7.45 -5.80
CA VAL A 239 6.44 7.73 -5.61
C VAL A 239 7.04 8.65 -6.69
N GLY A 240 6.28 9.00 -7.72
CA GLY A 240 6.73 9.92 -8.78
C GLY A 240 7.56 9.27 -9.89
N ASN A 241 7.68 7.96 -9.90
CA ASN A 241 8.34 7.17 -10.94
C ASN A 241 7.89 5.69 -10.89
N GLU A 242 8.12 4.95 -11.97
CA GLU A 242 7.81 3.51 -12.10
C GLU A 242 9.09 2.64 -12.13
N LYS A 243 10.18 3.11 -11.48
CA LYS A 243 11.48 2.44 -11.52
C LYS A 243 11.68 1.42 -10.39
N GLY A 244 10.72 1.31 -9.48
CA GLY A 244 10.82 0.44 -8.32
C GLY A 244 11.68 1.01 -7.19
N CYS A 245 11.77 2.32 -7.05
CA CYS A 245 12.56 2.95 -6.00
C CYS A 245 11.96 4.26 -5.52
N VAL A 246 12.15 4.52 -4.24
CA VAL A 246 11.95 5.83 -3.61
C VAL A 246 13.30 6.49 -3.31
N GLY A 247 13.31 7.79 -3.04
CA GLY A 247 14.53 8.53 -2.69
C GLY A 247 15.30 7.91 -1.54
N GLU A 248 16.62 8.09 -1.52
CA GLU A 248 17.45 7.64 -0.38
C GLU A 248 17.01 8.29 0.93
N THR A 249 16.56 9.53 0.87
CA THR A 249 15.80 10.18 1.93
C THR A 249 14.34 10.20 1.50
N ASN A 250 13.49 9.56 2.29
CA ASN A 250 12.06 9.48 2.06
C ASN A 250 11.31 9.91 3.33
N TRP A 251 10.65 11.07 3.26
CA TRP A 251 9.74 11.53 4.31
C TRP A 251 8.33 11.05 4.00
N ASN A 252 7.68 10.41 4.98
CA ASN A 252 6.27 10.01 4.84
C ASN A 252 5.30 11.17 5.04
N THR A 253 5.78 12.39 5.02
CA THR A 253 5.01 13.62 5.15
C THR A 253 5.00 14.42 3.84
N LEU A 254 3.92 15.14 3.59
CA LEU A 254 3.70 15.96 2.41
C LEU A 254 2.75 17.11 2.74
N THR A 255 2.88 18.26 2.03
CA THR A 255 1.89 19.35 2.05
C THR A 255 1.08 19.32 0.75
N PRO A 256 -0.16 18.78 0.76
CA PRO A 256 -0.93 18.51 -0.45
C PRO A 256 -1.70 19.74 -1.00
N ASP A 257 -1.73 20.88 -0.32
CA ASP A 257 -2.64 22.01 -0.59
C ASP A 257 -2.58 22.55 -2.03
N THR A 258 -1.44 22.43 -2.69
CA THR A 258 -1.24 22.86 -4.08
C THR A 258 -1.08 21.71 -5.06
N LEU A 259 -1.22 20.47 -4.58
CA LEU A 259 -1.06 19.25 -5.37
C LEU A 259 -2.43 18.75 -5.86
N TYR A 260 -2.42 18.06 -6.98
CA TYR A 260 -3.59 17.38 -7.55
C TYR A 260 -3.13 16.26 -8.48
N PRO A 261 -3.93 15.21 -8.70
CA PRO A 261 -3.60 14.12 -9.61
C PRO A 261 -3.30 14.61 -11.02
N GLY A 262 -2.21 14.14 -11.62
CA GLY A 262 -1.75 14.55 -12.94
C GLY A 262 -1.05 15.94 -12.97
N LYS A 263 -0.66 16.52 -11.83
CA LYS A 263 0.10 17.76 -11.80
C LYS A 263 1.51 17.52 -12.37
N PRO A 264 1.94 18.28 -13.40
CA PRO A 264 3.26 18.08 -13.96
C PRO A 264 4.37 18.62 -13.04
N GLY A 265 5.57 18.02 -13.14
CA GLY A 265 6.80 18.53 -12.52
C GLY A 265 6.95 18.25 -11.02
N ILE A 266 6.09 17.43 -10.41
CA ILE A 266 6.13 17.12 -8.97
C ILE A 266 6.86 15.82 -8.62
N GLY A 267 7.34 15.05 -9.60
CA GLY A 267 7.91 13.71 -9.38
C GLY A 267 9.04 13.68 -8.33
N ASN A 268 9.95 14.66 -8.31
CA ASN A 268 11.00 14.73 -7.29
C ASN A 268 10.44 14.92 -5.88
N LEU A 269 9.44 15.80 -5.72
CA LEU A 269 8.77 16.02 -4.44
C LEU A 269 8.06 14.74 -3.96
N LEU A 270 7.38 14.05 -4.86
CA LEU A 270 6.71 12.78 -4.54
C LEU A 270 7.71 11.70 -4.18
N ASN A 271 8.91 11.71 -4.79
CA ASN A 271 9.96 10.73 -4.54
C ASN A 271 10.61 10.87 -3.15
N THR A 272 10.71 12.08 -2.63
CA THR A 272 11.37 12.35 -1.34
C THR A 272 10.40 12.69 -0.21
N GLY A 273 9.17 13.08 -0.51
CA GLY A 273 8.30 13.73 0.47
C GLY A 273 8.85 15.08 0.96
N SER A 274 8.38 15.56 2.10
CA SER A 274 8.79 16.84 2.70
C SER A 274 9.01 16.68 4.20
N ILE A 275 10.15 17.13 4.70
CA ILE A 275 10.47 17.11 6.14
C ILE A 275 9.46 17.90 7.00
N ASP A 276 8.91 18.97 6.42
CA ASP A 276 7.94 19.88 7.04
C ASP A 276 6.52 19.68 6.49
N GLY A 277 6.24 18.51 5.95
CA GLY A 277 4.92 18.17 5.41
C GLY A 277 3.82 18.26 6.47
N THR A 278 2.66 18.79 6.08
CA THR A 278 1.53 19.03 6.98
C THR A 278 0.62 17.82 7.18
N LYS A 279 0.79 16.77 6.35
CA LYS A 279 0.04 15.50 6.45
C LYS A 279 0.97 14.32 6.30
N TRP A 280 0.62 13.22 6.98
CA TRP A 280 1.30 11.95 6.80
C TRP A 280 0.73 11.25 5.57
N ILE A 281 1.49 11.23 4.49
CA ILE A 281 1.10 10.68 3.17
C ILE A 281 2.29 9.85 2.65
N PRO A 282 2.39 8.58 3.04
CA PRO A 282 3.50 7.71 2.69
C PRO A 282 3.53 7.41 1.19
N ALA A 283 4.71 7.08 0.70
CA ALA A 283 4.91 6.71 -0.69
C ALA A 283 4.53 5.24 -0.93
N GLU A 284 3.84 4.99 -2.05
CA GLU A 284 3.74 3.67 -2.67
C GLU A 284 4.62 3.63 -3.91
N VAL A 285 5.41 2.56 -4.03
CA VAL A 285 6.34 2.33 -5.16
C VAL A 285 5.71 1.29 -6.07
N ASP A 286 5.11 1.74 -7.14
CA ASP A 286 4.56 0.90 -8.19
C ASP A 286 5.62 0.56 -9.24
N VAL A 287 5.71 -0.69 -9.60
CA VAL A 287 6.63 -1.20 -10.63
C VAL A 287 6.14 -2.54 -11.17
N SER A 288 6.33 -2.80 -12.46
CA SER A 288 5.98 -4.09 -13.02
C SER A 288 7.13 -5.10 -12.94
N ILE A 289 6.80 -6.38 -12.73
CA ILE A 289 7.75 -7.49 -12.83
C ILE A 289 8.28 -7.67 -14.26
N ARG A 290 7.52 -7.19 -15.25
CA ARG A 290 7.83 -7.18 -16.69
C ARG A 290 8.16 -5.76 -17.16
N PRO A 291 8.63 -5.56 -18.39
CA PRO A 291 8.77 -4.23 -19.00
C PRO A 291 7.43 -3.47 -19.09
N GLY A 292 6.37 -4.14 -19.56
CA GLY A 292 5.02 -3.58 -19.66
C GLY A 292 4.18 -3.78 -18.41
N TRP A 293 3.05 -3.05 -18.34
CA TRP A 293 2.03 -3.23 -17.29
C TRP A 293 1.10 -4.39 -17.60
N PHE A 294 0.78 -4.61 -18.89
CA PHE A 294 0.04 -5.78 -19.36
C PHE A 294 0.99 -6.88 -19.85
N TYR A 295 0.48 -8.08 -19.99
CA TYR A 295 1.24 -9.21 -20.48
C TYR A 295 1.53 -9.11 -21.98
N HIS A 296 2.80 -9.28 -22.33
CA HIS A 296 3.29 -9.46 -23.70
C HIS A 296 4.19 -10.69 -23.77
N SER A 297 3.92 -11.60 -24.71
CA SER A 297 4.66 -12.89 -24.80
C SER A 297 6.14 -12.72 -25.12
N GLU A 298 6.50 -11.66 -25.85
CA GLU A 298 7.90 -11.31 -26.14
C GLU A 298 8.70 -10.88 -24.92
N GLU A 299 8.02 -10.54 -23.83
CA GLU A 299 8.62 -10.15 -22.54
C GLU A 299 8.87 -11.34 -21.60
N ASP A 300 8.51 -12.57 -21.97
CA ASP A 300 8.69 -13.76 -21.12
C ASP A 300 10.14 -13.98 -20.69
N VAL A 301 11.10 -13.58 -21.53
CA VAL A 301 12.54 -13.66 -21.26
C VAL A 301 13.09 -12.42 -20.54
N LEU A 302 12.25 -11.39 -20.33
CA LEU A 302 12.60 -10.11 -19.72
C LEU A 302 12.02 -9.93 -18.29
N VAL A 303 11.41 -10.97 -17.75
CA VAL A 303 10.89 -10.99 -16.38
C VAL A 303 12.05 -10.67 -15.41
N LYS A 304 11.82 -9.73 -14.50
CA LYS A 304 12.85 -9.36 -13.51
C LYS A 304 13.28 -10.56 -12.69
N THR A 305 14.59 -10.70 -12.49
CA THR A 305 15.16 -11.81 -11.71
C THR A 305 14.86 -11.65 -10.21
N PRO A 306 14.95 -12.72 -9.41
CA PRO A 306 14.83 -12.64 -7.96
C PRO A 306 15.71 -11.55 -7.31
N GLU A 307 16.95 -11.40 -7.80
CA GLU A 307 17.91 -10.41 -7.30
C GLU A 307 17.48 -8.97 -7.64
N GLN A 308 16.89 -8.76 -8.83
CA GLN A 308 16.34 -7.47 -9.22
C GLN A 308 15.14 -7.12 -8.35
N LEU A 309 14.24 -8.07 -8.08
CA LEU A 309 13.10 -7.88 -7.19
C LEU A 309 13.55 -7.61 -5.75
N PHE A 310 14.57 -8.31 -5.27
CA PHE A 310 15.17 -8.05 -3.95
C PHE A 310 15.77 -6.65 -3.87
N ASN A 311 16.47 -6.19 -4.92
CA ASN A 311 16.99 -4.82 -4.97
C ASN A 311 15.85 -3.78 -4.96
N ILE A 312 14.73 -4.04 -5.66
CA ILE A 312 13.53 -3.20 -5.62
C ILE A 312 12.96 -3.15 -4.20
N TYR A 313 12.90 -4.28 -3.49
CA TYR A 313 12.48 -4.33 -2.09
C TYR A 313 13.37 -3.45 -1.21
N LEU A 314 14.69 -3.55 -1.34
CA LEU A 314 15.62 -2.72 -0.58
C LEU A 314 15.53 -1.23 -0.89
N THR A 315 15.20 -0.87 -2.15
CA THR A 315 15.11 0.54 -2.58
C THR A 315 13.71 1.13 -2.46
N SER A 316 12.73 0.34 -2.05
CA SER A 316 11.36 0.75 -1.73
C SER A 316 11.04 0.55 -0.24
N VAL A 317 10.78 -0.67 0.19
CA VAL A 317 10.46 -1.02 1.58
C VAL A 317 11.62 -0.69 2.52
N GLY A 318 12.86 -1.03 2.11
CA GLY A 318 14.07 -0.70 2.86
C GLY A 318 14.31 0.82 3.03
N ARG A 319 13.55 1.66 2.34
CA ARG A 319 13.57 3.13 2.46
C ARG A 319 12.26 3.70 3.01
N GLY A 320 11.44 2.86 3.65
CA GLY A 320 10.23 3.29 4.35
C GLY A 320 9.02 3.57 3.45
N ALA A 321 8.98 2.98 2.24
CA ALA A 321 7.79 2.99 1.36
C ALA A 321 7.11 1.62 1.35
N VAL A 322 5.93 1.52 0.74
CA VAL A 322 5.28 0.24 0.43
C VAL A 322 5.51 -0.09 -1.04
N LEU A 323 5.82 -1.35 -1.33
CA LEU A 323 6.00 -1.85 -2.69
C LEU A 323 4.66 -2.35 -3.25
N LEU A 324 4.27 -1.85 -4.41
CA LEU A 324 3.18 -2.37 -5.24
C LEU A 324 3.75 -3.00 -6.51
N LEU A 325 3.96 -4.31 -6.48
CA LEU A 325 4.54 -5.04 -7.62
C LEU A 325 3.45 -5.52 -8.56
N ASN A 326 3.47 -5.05 -9.80
CA ASN A 326 2.55 -5.52 -10.82
C ASN A 326 2.98 -6.90 -11.37
N VAL A 327 2.04 -7.83 -11.38
CA VAL A 327 2.20 -9.21 -11.86
C VAL A 327 1.05 -9.50 -12.83
N PRO A 328 1.22 -9.19 -14.13
CA PRO A 328 0.14 -9.29 -15.09
C PRO A 328 -0.09 -10.75 -15.53
N PRO A 329 -1.31 -11.28 -15.39
CA PRO A 329 -1.64 -12.58 -15.95
C PRO A 329 -1.58 -12.61 -17.49
N ASP A 330 -1.20 -13.74 -18.03
CA ASP A 330 -1.09 -13.98 -19.47
C ASP A 330 -2.47 -14.15 -20.14
N ARG A 331 -2.49 -14.34 -21.48
CA ARG A 331 -3.72 -14.50 -22.26
C ARG A 331 -4.52 -15.75 -21.89
N ARG A 332 -3.90 -16.76 -21.25
CA ARG A 332 -4.62 -17.91 -20.70
C ARG A 332 -5.45 -17.51 -19.49
N GLY A 333 -5.05 -16.44 -18.77
CA GLY A 333 -5.58 -16.02 -17.49
C GLY A 333 -4.86 -16.69 -16.31
N LEU A 334 -3.55 -16.90 -16.43
CA LEU A 334 -2.66 -17.44 -15.40
C LEU A 334 -1.51 -16.46 -15.16
N ILE A 335 -1.00 -16.36 -13.93
CA ILE A 335 0.34 -15.82 -13.74
C ILE A 335 1.31 -16.75 -14.44
N HIS A 336 2.12 -16.20 -15.35
CA HIS A 336 3.02 -16.98 -16.19
C HIS A 336 4.11 -17.66 -15.35
N GLU A 337 4.57 -18.83 -15.79
CA GLU A 337 5.49 -19.70 -15.07
C GLU A 337 6.83 -18.99 -14.74
N ASN A 338 7.30 -18.10 -15.62
CA ASN A 338 8.52 -17.32 -15.38
C ASN A 338 8.33 -16.30 -14.26
N ASP A 339 7.16 -15.65 -14.19
CA ASP A 339 6.82 -14.73 -13.11
C ASP A 339 6.71 -15.47 -11.78
N VAL A 340 6.01 -16.63 -11.75
CA VAL A 340 5.91 -17.49 -10.57
C VAL A 340 7.31 -17.88 -10.05
N LYS A 341 8.19 -18.33 -10.96
CA LYS A 341 9.57 -18.71 -10.60
C LYS A 341 10.35 -17.54 -10.01
N SER A 342 10.22 -16.35 -10.61
CA SER A 342 10.90 -15.16 -10.11
C SER A 342 10.39 -14.74 -8.74
N LEU A 343 9.08 -14.74 -8.52
CA LEU A 343 8.46 -14.43 -7.23
C LEU A 343 8.88 -15.42 -6.14
N GLN A 344 8.92 -16.72 -6.45
CA GLN A 344 9.38 -17.74 -5.52
C GLN A 344 10.86 -17.56 -5.15
N GLY A 345 11.71 -17.26 -6.13
CA GLY A 345 13.13 -16.97 -5.89
C GLY A 345 13.32 -15.69 -5.05
N PHE A 346 12.54 -14.65 -5.32
CA PHE A 346 12.51 -13.43 -4.51
C PHE A 346 12.13 -13.71 -3.05
N LYS A 347 11.06 -14.49 -2.82
CA LYS A 347 10.68 -14.91 -1.47
C LYS A 347 11.78 -15.69 -0.77
N GLN A 348 12.43 -16.62 -1.46
CA GLN A 348 13.57 -17.38 -0.92
C GLN A 348 14.73 -16.48 -0.52
N LEU A 349 15.04 -15.45 -1.32
CA LEU A 349 16.07 -14.46 -0.98
C LEU A 349 15.70 -13.68 0.28
N LEU A 350 14.47 -13.15 0.37
CA LEU A 350 14.00 -12.48 1.57
C LEU A 350 14.13 -13.37 2.81
N ASP A 351 13.64 -14.60 2.72
CA ASP A 351 13.67 -15.55 3.83
C ASP A 351 15.11 -15.86 4.25
N SER A 352 16.04 -16.05 3.29
CA SER A 352 17.42 -16.38 3.60
C SER A 352 18.20 -15.21 4.18
N VAL A 353 17.98 -14.00 3.66
CA VAL A 353 18.69 -12.79 4.12
C VAL A 353 18.26 -12.39 5.52
N PHE A 354 16.98 -12.51 5.83
CA PHE A 354 16.41 -12.12 7.13
C PHE A 354 16.16 -13.30 8.07
N ALA A 355 16.70 -14.51 7.77
CA ALA A 355 16.53 -15.71 8.59
C ALA A 355 17.13 -15.61 9.99
N ASN A 356 18.24 -14.87 10.13
CA ASN A 356 19.00 -14.78 11.37
C ASN A 356 19.17 -13.33 11.79
N ASN A 357 18.45 -12.92 12.81
CA ASN A 357 18.68 -11.64 13.47
C ASN A 357 19.84 -11.79 14.49
N LEU A 358 21.04 -11.32 14.10
CA LEU A 358 22.21 -11.39 14.97
C LEU A 358 22.09 -10.52 16.23
N ALA A 359 21.18 -9.56 16.24
CA ALA A 359 20.92 -8.67 17.36
C ALA A 359 19.95 -9.27 18.39
N GLU A 360 19.21 -10.34 18.04
CA GLU A 360 18.29 -11.00 18.98
C GLU A 360 19.02 -11.49 20.21
N GLY A 361 18.58 -11.02 21.38
CA GLY A 361 19.19 -11.40 22.66
C GLY A 361 20.60 -10.85 22.93
N ALA A 362 21.16 -10.04 22.01
CA ALA A 362 22.43 -9.38 22.20
C ALA A 362 22.41 -8.35 23.34
N SER A 363 23.56 -8.11 23.97
CA SER A 363 23.71 -7.08 25.00
C SER A 363 23.63 -5.69 24.36
N VAL A 364 22.75 -4.84 24.84
CA VAL A 364 22.58 -3.48 24.33
C VAL A 364 22.86 -2.44 25.39
N LYS A 365 23.74 -1.49 25.04
CA LYS A 365 24.01 -0.29 25.83
C LYS A 365 23.57 0.93 25.05
N ALA A 366 23.20 2.01 25.76
CA ALA A 366 22.86 3.29 25.13
C ALA A 366 23.34 4.45 26.00
N SER A 367 23.42 5.64 25.40
CA SER A 367 23.80 6.90 26.07
C SER A 367 22.90 7.25 27.25
N GLY A 368 21.65 6.81 27.19
CA GLY A 368 20.61 7.00 28.18
C GLY A 368 19.29 6.47 27.72
N TYR A 369 18.25 6.56 28.52
CA TYR A 369 16.89 6.24 28.15
C TYR A 369 15.90 6.96 29.04
N ARG A 370 14.70 7.24 28.47
CA ARG A 370 13.66 8.10 28.98
C ARG A 370 13.26 7.77 30.42
N GLY A 371 13.47 8.73 31.31
CA GLY A 371 13.11 8.63 32.72
C GLY A 371 13.68 7.40 33.43
N LYS A 372 14.72 6.77 32.90
CA LYS A 372 15.27 5.48 33.38
C LYS A 372 14.21 4.37 33.49
N SER A 373 13.11 4.49 32.71
CA SER A 373 12.01 3.54 32.74
C SER A 373 12.31 2.33 31.83
N LYS A 374 12.05 1.12 32.34
CA LYS A 374 12.18 -0.12 31.55
C LYS A 374 11.33 -0.12 30.29
N LYS A 375 10.26 0.71 30.23
CA LYS A 375 9.40 0.87 29.07
C LYS A 375 10.15 1.40 27.85
N TYR A 376 11.21 2.19 28.04
CA TYR A 376 12.00 2.85 27.00
C TYR A 376 13.46 2.41 27.01
N ALA A 377 13.75 1.25 27.58
CA ALA A 377 15.12 0.78 27.80
C ALA A 377 15.79 0.30 26.50
N PRO A 378 17.15 0.35 26.45
CA PRO A 378 17.92 -0.08 25.29
C PRO A 378 17.62 -1.52 24.80
N LYS A 379 17.24 -2.42 25.71
CA LYS A 379 16.87 -3.81 25.36
C LYS A 379 15.70 -3.91 24.36
N ASN A 380 14.87 -2.87 24.28
CA ASN A 380 13.74 -2.82 23.34
C ASN A 380 14.21 -2.66 21.88
N LEU A 381 15.49 -2.36 21.65
CA LEU A 381 16.07 -2.28 20.31
C LEU A 381 16.23 -3.66 19.64
N THR A 382 16.20 -4.74 20.43
CA THR A 382 16.52 -6.10 19.96
C THR A 382 15.55 -7.17 20.49
N ASP A 383 14.34 -6.77 20.91
CA ASP A 383 13.32 -7.67 21.49
C ASP A 383 12.29 -8.19 20.48
N GLU A 384 12.46 -7.82 19.18
CA GLU A 384 11.59 -8.18 18.05
C GLU A 384 10.11 -7.75 18.21
N ASN A 385 9.84 -6.86 19.16
CA ASN A 385 8.49 -6.38 19.44
C ASN A 385 8.29 -4.96 18.89
N LYS A 386 7.55 -4.82 17.81
CA LYS A 386 7.23 -3.53 17.17
C LYS A 386 6.44 -2.54 18.05
N GLU A 387 5.87 -3.00 19.18
CA GLU A 387 5.14 -2.15 20.14
C GLU A 387 6.06 -1.55 21.20
N THR A 388 7.29 -2.02 21.32
CA THR A 388 8.31 -1.49 22.21
C THR A 388 9.34 -0.67 21.43
N TYR A 389 9.96 0.28 22.09
CA TYR A 389 11.01 1.11 21.49
C TYR A 389 11.96 1.66 22.56
N TRP A 390 13.15 2.04 22.13
CA TRP A 390 14.07 2.85 22.91
C TRP A 390 13.79 4.32 22.64
N ALA A 391 13.81 5.15 23.69
CA ALA A 391 13.69 6.59 23.58
C ALA A 391 14.56 7.30 24.62
N THR A 392 15.07 8.47 24.26
CA THR A 392 15.76 9.41 25.15
C THR A 392 14.77 10.37 25.82
N ASP A 393 15.25 11.18 26.77
CA ASP A 393 14.46 12.29 27.33
C ASP A 393 14.28 13.40 26.26
N ASP A 394 13.19 14.20 26.37
CA ASP A 394 12.80 15.20 25.35
C ASP A 394 13.87 16.28 25.10
N LYS A 395 14.80 16.48 26.00
CA LYS A 395 15.90 17.45 25.86
C LYS A 395 17.15 16.90 25.19
N GLU A 396 17.17 15.60 24.95
CA GLU A 396 18.29 14.92 24.34
C GLU A 396 18.04 14.81 22.82
N HIS A 397 18.75 15.61 22.04
CA HIS A 397 18.63 15.65 20.58
C HIS A 397 19.63 14.73 19.86
N SER A 398 20.44 13.98 20.61
CA SER A 398 21.38 12.99 20.09
C SER A 398 21.52 11.84 21.08
N GLY A 399 21.78 10.65 20.55
CA GLY A 399 22.01 9.48 21.36
C GLY A 399 22.83 8.45 20.58
N TRP A 400 23.38 7.50 21.31
CA TRP A 400 24.04 6.35 20.73
C TRP A 400 23.58 5.08 21.42
N PHE A 401 23.63 3.99 20.70
CA PHE A 401 23.52 2.64 21.24
C PHE A 401 24.62 1.74 20.67
N GLU A 402 24.96 0.72 21.42
CA GLU A 402 25.96 -0.29 21.10
C GLU A 402 25.33 -1.65 21.29
N ILE A 403 25.43 -2.51 20.28
CA ILE A 403 25.00 -3.91 20.31
C ILE A 403 26.23 -4.78 20.34
N ASP A 404 26.42 -5.53 21.43
CA ASP A 404 27.53 -6.47 21.60
C ASP A 404 27.06 -7.90 21.31
N PHE A 405 27.54 -8.45 20.22
CA PHE A 405 27.26 -9.84 19.82
C PHE A 405 28.03 -10.89 20.64
N GLY A 406 28.89 -10.49 21.57
CA GLY A 406 29.72 -11.38 22.40
C GLY A 406 30.85 -12.10 21.66
N LYS A 407 30.87 -12.07 20.34
CA LYS A 407 31.90 -12.64 19.46
C LYS A 407 31.89 -11.93 18.11
N PRO A 408 32.99 -11.98 17.35
CA PRO A 408 33.02 -11.44 15.98
C PRO A 408 31.92 -12.07 15.10
N GLN A 409 31.17 -11.23 14.39
CA GLN A 409 30.10 -11.61 13.46
C GLN A 409 30.32 -10.90 12.13
N THR A 410 29.85 -11.54 11.05
CA THR A 410 29.73 -10.88 9.75
C THR A 410 28.31 -10.37 9.60
N VAL A 411 28.15 -9.05 9.49
CA VAL A 411 26.85 -8.39 9.30
C VAL A 411 26.73 -7.96 7.85
N SER A 412 25.69 -8.41 7.15
CA SER A 412 25.42 -8.04 5.76
C SER A 412 24.45 -6.87 5.65
N TYR A 413 23.44 -6.82 6.54
CA TYR A 413 22.41 -5.80 6.55
C TYR A 413 22.16 -5.30 7.97
N VAL A 414 21.80 -4.04 8.09
CA VAL A 414 21.31 -3.43 9.33
C VAL A 414 19.92 -2.87 9.03
N LEU A 415 18.91 -3.34 9.77
CA LEU A 415 17.55 -2.81 9.72
C LEU A 415 17.32 -1.91 10.93
N LEU A 416 17.02 -0.65 10.67
CA LEU A 416 16.60 0.32 11.67
C LEU A 416 15.13 0.67 11.42
N GLN A 417 14.29 0.54 12.44
CA GLN A 417 12.87 0.88 12.35
C GLN A 417 12.55 2.00 13.32
N GLU A 418 11.99 3.08 12.79
CA GLU A 418 11.45 4.16 13.59
C GLU A 418 10.09 3.77 14.18
N TYR A 419 9.77 4.29 15.37
CA TYR A 419 8.44 4.09 15.96
C TYR A 419 7.48 5.14 15.42
N ILE A 420 7.06 4.96 14.16
CA ILE A 420 6.28 5.91 13.36
C ILE A 420 4.89 6.27 13.92
N LYS A 421 4.39 5.55 14.95
CA LYS A 421 3.14 5.91 15.64
C LYS A 421 3.19 7.27 16.33
N LEU A 422 4.40 7.76 16.58
CA LEU A 422 4.63 9.07 17.18
C LEU A 422 5.14 10.13 16.18
N GLY A 423 5.17 9.83 14.89
CA GLY A 423 5.62 10.73 13.82
C GLY A 423 7.05 10.51 13.38
#